data_3aad23fd531a5d3634b2c83a09e596d4
#
_entry.id   3aad23fd531a5d3634b2c83a09e596d4
#
_cell.length_a   1.000
_cell.length_b   1.000
_cell.length_c   1.000
_cell.angle_alpha   90.00
_cell.angle_beta   90.00
_cell.angle_gamma   90.00
#
_symmetry.space_group_name_H-M   'P 1'
#
loop_
_entity.id
_entity.type
_entity.pdbx_description
1 polymer ?
#
loop_
_entity_poly.entity_id
_entity_poly.type
_entity_poly.pdbx_seq_one_letter_code
_entity_poly.pdbx_strand_id
1 'polypeptide(L)'
;MKSSLFSRIIFATLALAITTSAFAASDSHKSSFEISAATQVNGTTLPAGDYTAKWEGSGPTVQVSIMQGRKVLATVPAQIVTLDRAASDTQAEVRNGSNGERELTALQFQGKKVSLELGTESARAQSKTPSTN
;
A
#
# COMPACT_ATOMS: atom_id res chain seq x y z
N MET A 1 -27.09 35.78 60.77
CA MET A 1 -27.00 34.44 60.23
C MET A 1 -26.36 34.49 58.89
N LYS A 2 -25.11 34.30 58.87
CA LYS A 2 -24.35 34.27 57.64
C LYS A 2 -24.12 32.83 57.27
N SER A 3 -24.96 32.21 56.50
CA SER A 3 -24.66 30.96 55.88
C SER A 3 -23.65 31.23 54.80
N SER A 4 -22.43 31.02 55.14
CA SER A 4 -21.39 31.03 54.10
C SER A 4 -21.59 29.80 53.21
N LEU A 5 -22.21 30.04 52.11
CA LEU A 5 -22.24 29.06 51.06
C LEU A 5 -20.86 29.02 50.45
N PHE A 6 -19.98 28.33 51.12
CA PHE A 6 -18.79 27.90 50.46
C PHE A 6 -19.20 26.84 49.46
N SER A 7 -19.60 27.33 48.32
CA SER A 7 -19.68 26.50 47.14
C SER A 7 -18.28 25.94 46.92
N ARG A 8 -18.09 24.74 47.42
CA ARG A 8 -16.92 23.96 47.07
C ARG A 8 -17.10 23.58 45.60
N ILE A 9 -16.64 24.49 44.77
CA ILE A 9 -16.45 24.15 43.37
C ILE A 9 -15.30 23.16 43.36
N ILE A 10 -15.68 21.90 43.37
CA ILE A 10 -14.75 20.83 43.06
C ILE A 10 -14.49 20.98 41.58
N PHE A 11 -13.39 21.64 41.25
CA PHE A 11 -12.81 21.54 39.94
C PHE A 11 -12.32 20.12 39.80
N ALA A 12 -13.20 19.27 39.29
CA ALA A 12 -12.78 18.03 38.72
C ALA A 12 -11.95 18.41 37.48
N THR A 13 -10.68 18.57 37.68
CA THR A 13 -9.74 18.63 36.57
C THR A 13 -9.78 17.25 35.95
N LEU A 14 -10.64 17.13 34.94
CA LEU A 14 -10.61 16.01 34.05
C LEU A 14 -9.30 16.16 33.30
N ALA A 15 -8.26 15.48 33.80
CA ALA A 15 -7.03 15.33 33.07
C ALA A 15 -7.36 14.50 31.86
N LEU A 16 -7.63 15.16 30.76
CA LEU A 16 -7.74 14.52 29.45
C LEU A 16 -6.34 14.05 29.13
N ALA A 17 -6.08 12.79 29.47
CA ALA A 17 -4.87 12.13 29.04
C ALA A 17 -4.97 12.04 27.52
N ILE A 18 -4.40 13.01 26.85
CA ILE A 18 -4.17 12.92 25.42
C ILE A 18 -3.11 11.85 25.27
N THR A 19 -3.53 10.61 25.10
CA THR A 19 -2.66 9.57 24.63
C THR A 19 -2.26 9.95 23.22
N THR A 20 -1.20 10.70 23.10
CA THR A 20 -0.54 10.86 21.82
C THR A 20 -0.06 9.47 21.43
N SER A 21 -0.86 8.79 20.64
CA SER A 21 -0.39 7.62 19.92
C SER A 21 0.77 8.11 19.07
N ALA A 22 1.98 7.90 19.55
CA ALA A 22 3.13 8.09 18.72
C ALA A 22 3.02 7.07 17.60
N PHE A 23 2.48 7.47 16.47
CA PHE A 23 2.62 6.69 15.26
C PHE A 23 4.11 6.64 14.99
N ALA A 24 4.72 5.50 15.30
CA ALA A 24 6.06 5.25 14.83
C ALA A 24 6.05 5.52 13.34
N ALA A 25 6.85 6.49 12.91
CA ALA A 25 6.95 6.81 11.50
C ALA A 25 7.38 5.54 10.78
N SER A 26 6.41 4.85 10.16
CA SER A 26 6.72 3.74 9.28
C SER A 26 7.44 4.29 8.06
N ASP A 27 8.46 3.57 7.61
CA ASP A 27 9.20 3.96 6.43
C ASP A 27 8.22 4.09 5.25
N SER A 28 8.13 5.29 4.71
CA SER A 28 7.29 5.58 3.56
C SER A 28 8.13 5.50 2.30
N HIS A 29 7.68 4.72 1.35
CA HIS A 29 8.34 4.53 0.05
C HIS A 29 7.45 5.06 -1.05
N LYS A 30 8.06 5.69 -2.03
CA LYS A 30 7.36 6.26 -3.17
C LYS A 30 8.25 6.09 -4.41
N SER A 31 7.69 5.54 -5.47
CA SER A 31 8.41 5.36 -6.72
C SER A 31 7.46 5.46 -7.91
N SER A 32 7.95 6.07 -8.97
CA SER A 32 7.17 6.24 -10.20
C SER A 32 7.38 5.06 -11.15
N PHE A 33 6.34 4.75 -11.91
CA PHE A 33 6.38 3.73 -12.95
C PHE A 33 5.44 4.11 -14.09
N GLU A 34 5.63 3.48 -15.23
CA GLU A 34 4.82 3.73 -16.42
C GLU A 34 4.04 2.48 -16.82
N ILE A 35 2.80 2.69 -17.25
CA ILE A 35 1.96 1.67 -17.87
C ILE A 35 1.80 2.01 -19.34
N SER A 36 2.21 1.10 -20.21
CA SER A 36 2.20 1.31 -21.66
C SER A 36 0.84 1.11 -22.33
N ALA A 37 -0.05 0.39 -21.69
CA ALA A 37 -1.39 0.14 -22.19
C ALA A 37 -2.36 -0.05 -21.01
N ALA A 38 -3.65 0.09 -21.25
CA ALA A 38 -4.66 -0.08 -20.21
C ALA A 38 -4.47 -1.41 -19.46
N THR A 39 -4.39 -1.34 -18.15
CA THR A 39 -4.05 -2.46 -17.27
C THR A 39 -4.93 -2.42 -16.03
N GLN A 40 -5.37 -3.58 -15.58
CA GLN A 40 -6.18 -3.68 -14.38
C GLN A 40 -5.32 -3.89 -13.14
N VAL A 41 -5.70 -3.20 -12.07
CA VAL A 41 -5.12 -3.38 -10.75
C VAL A 41 -6.28 -3.51 -9.76
N ASN A 42 -6.43 -4.68 -9.17
CA ASN A 42 -7.47 -4.96 -8.17
C ASN A 42 -8.88 -4.50 -8.63
N GLY A 43 -9.25 -4.82 -9.86
CA GLY A 43 -10.55 -4.47 -10.42
C GLY A 43 -10.67 -3.05 -10.96
N THR A 44 -9.64 -2.24 -10.83
CA THR A 44 -9.60 -0.88 -11.36
C THR A 44 -8.77 -0.84 -12.63
N THR A 45 -9.32 -0.30 -13.70
CA THR A 45 -8.60 -0.15 -14.96
C THR A 45 -7.80 1.14 -14.95
N LEU A 46 -6.50 1.02 -15.14
CA LEU A 46 -5.59 2.16 -15.28
C LEU A 46 -5.25 2.35 -16.74
N PRO A 47 -5.57 3.51 -17.35
CA PRO A 47 -5.14 3.79 -18.72
C PRO A 47 -3.62 3.91 -18.81
N ALA A 48 -3.10 3.84 -20.02
CA ALA A 48 -1.66 4.08 -20.24
C ALA A 48 -1.25 5.45 -19.71
N GLY A 49 -0.11 5.53 -19.05
CA GLY A 49 0.41 6.76 -18.49
C GLY A 49 1.39 6.53 -17.35
N ASP A 50 1.76 7.63 -16.72
CA ASP A 50 2.69 7.64 -15.60
C ASP A 50 1.94 7.59 -14.27
N TYR A 51 2.42 6.73 -13.37
CA TYR A 51 1.82 6.52 -12.06
C TYR A 51 2.89 6.52 -10.98
N THR A 52 2.45 6.64 -9.76
CA THR A 52 3.31 6.54 -8.59
C THR A 52 2.76 5.46 -7.66
N ALA A 53 3.63 4.56 -7.24
CA ALA A 53 3.33 3.59 -6.19
C ALA A 53 3.85 4.12 -4.86
N LYS A 54 2.98 4.15 -3.86
CA LYS A 54 3.33 4.56 -2.51
C LYS A 54 2.97 3.44 -1.55
N TRP A 55 3.90 3.08 -0.69
CA TRP A 55 3.64 2.08 0.36
C TRP A 55 4.39 2.42 1.63
N GLU A 56 3.94 1.90 2.74
CA GLU A 56 4.53 2.12 4.05
C GLU A 56 4.93 0.80 4.67
N GLY A 57 6.04 0.82 5.40
CA GLY A 57 6.58 -0.33 6.09
C GLY A 57 7.52 -1.17 5.23
N SER A 58 8.10 -2.16 5.86
CA SER A 58 9.06 -3.09 5.27
C SER A 58 8.70 -4.55 5.55
N GLY A 59 7.52 -4.77 6.08
CA GLY A 59 7.02 -6.11 6.37
C GLY A 59 6.79 -6.92 5.10
N PRO A 60 6.53 -8.22 5.21
CA PRO A 60 6.32 -9.04 4.02
C PRO A 60 5.08 -8.60 3.23
N THR A 61 4.07 -8.07 3.88
CA THR A 61 2.84 -7.60 3.23
C THR A 61 2.64 -6.12 3.52
N VAL A 62 2.37 -5.35 2.47
CA VAL A 62 2.10 -3.91 2.56
C VAL A 62 0.89 -3.55 1.71
N GLN A 63 0.30 -2.39 1.98
CA GLN A 63 -0.72 -1.80 1.12
C GLN A 63 -0.05 -0.80 0.19
N VAL A 64 -0.23 -1.00 -1.10
CA VAL A 64 0.31 -0.12 -2.12
C VAL A 64 -0.80 0.76 -2.66
N SER A 65 -0.60 2.06 -2.62
CA SER A 65 -1.49 3.03 -3.24
C SER A 65 -0.93 3.42 -4.60
N ILE A 66 -1.72 3.19 -5.63
CA ILE A 66 -1.39 3.62 -6.99
C ILE A 66 -1.98 5.00 -7.20
N MET A 67 -1.13 5.96 -7.47
CA MET A 67 -1.51 7.36 -7.56
C MET A 67 -1.19 7.94 -8.93
N GLN A 68 -2.00 8.87 -9.36
CA GLN A 68 -1.69 9.76 -10.48
C GLN A 68 -1.76 11.20 -9.98
N GLY A 69 -0.60 11.86 -9.93
CA GLY A 69 -0.49 13.13 -9.25
C GLY A 69 -0.79 13.01 -7.76
N ARG A 70 -1.79 13.69 -7.29
CA ARG A 70 -2.24 13.63 -5.89
C ARG A 70 -3.42 12.71 -5.65
N LYS A 71 -3.94 12.09 -6.70
CA LYS A 71 -5.13 11.26 -6.62
C LYS A 71 -4.76 9.80 -6.48
N VAL A 72 -5.31 9.15 -5.46
CA VAL A 72 -5.21 7.69 -5.29
C VAL A 72 -6.26 7.05 -6.19
N LEU A 73 -5.82 6.22 -7.14
CA LEU A 73 -6.69 5.53 -8.08
C LEU A 73 -7.04 4.13 -7.61
N ALA A 74 -6.12 3.46 -6.95
CA ALA A 74 -6.33 2.11 -6.44
C ALA A 74 -5.44 1.87 -5.24
N THR A 75 -5.89 1.03 -4.33
CA THR A 75 -5.09 0.51 -3.22
C THR A 75 -5.15 -1.00 -3.29
N VAL A 76 -3.99 -1.63 -3.28
CA VAL A 76 -3.86 -3.06 -3.50
C VAL A 76 -2.87 -3.66 -2.51
N PRO A 77 -3.18 -4.82 -1.92
CA PRO A 77 -2.21 -5.52 -1.10
C PRO A 77 -1.07 -6.03 -1.98
N ALA A 78 0.14 -5.95 -1.45
CA ALA A 78 1.33 -6.42 -2.13
C ALA A 78 2.25 -7.13 -1.16
N GLN A 79 3.09 -8.02 -1.71
CA GLN A 79 4.16 -8.62 -0.94
C GLN A 79 5.49 -8.05 -1.40
N ILE A 80 6.34 -7.74 -0.43
CA ILE A 80 7.70 -7.30 -0.70
C ILE A 80 8.56 -8.54 -0.86
N VAL A 81 9.16 -8.67 -2.03
CA VAL A 81 10.10 -9.75 -2.34
C VAL A 81 11.48 -9.16 -2.48
N THR A 82 12.44 -9.71 -1.75
CA THR A 82 13.83 -9.28 -1.83
C THR A 82 14.48 -9.87 -3.08
N LEU A 83 15.12 -8.99 -3.84
CA LEU A 83 15.87 -9.38 -5.03
C LEU A 83 17.34 -9.61 -4.68
N ASP A 84 18.00 -10.54 -5.39
CA ASP A 84 19.43 -10.79 -5.23
C ASP A 84 20.27 -9.60 -5.65
N ARG A 85 19.77 -8.84 -6.63
CA ARG A 85 20.41 -7.65 -7.16
C ARG A 85 19.42 -6.52 -7.27
N ALA A 86 19.90 -5.30 -7.19
CA ALA A 86 19.08 -4.14 -7.46
C ALA A 86 18.55 -4.21 -8.90
N ALA A 87 17.29 -3.88 -9.09
CA ALA A 87 16.69 -3.84 -10.42
C ALA A 87 17.44 -2.83 -11.29
N SER A 88 17.75 -3.22 -12.52
CA SER A 88 18.42 -2.35 -13.49
C SER A 88 17.49 -1.26 -14.03
N ASP A 89 16.20 -1.56 -14.08
CA ASP A 89 15.19 -0.69 -14.62
C ASP A 89 13.92 -0.74 -13.80
N THR A 90 13.12 0.31 -13.91
CA THR A 90 11.77 0.30 -13.36
C THR A 90 10.85 -0.42 -14.33
N GLN A 91 10.18 -1.46 -13.87
CA GLN A 91 9.32 -2.31 -14.70
C GLN A 91 7.99 -2.58 -14.01
N ALA A 92 6.93 -2.51 -14.80
CA ALA A 92 5.61 -3.00 -14.41
C ALA A 92 5.37 -4.33 -15.13
N GLU A 93 5.30 -5.41 -14.37
CA GLU A 93 5.00 -6.72 -14.92
C GLU A 93 3.50 -6.88 -15.09
N VAL A 94 3.10 -7.27 -16.28
CA VAL A 94 1.71 -7.42 -16.65
C VAL A 94 1.47 -8.83 -17.17
N ARG A 95 0.40 -9.43 -16.70
CA ARG A 95 -0.07 -10.72 -17.17
C ARG A 95 -1.36 -10.55 -17.94
N ASN A 96 -1.53 -11.30 -19.00
CA ASN A 96 -2.81 -11.37 -19.69
C ASN A 96 -3.72 -12.35 -18.95
N GLY A 97 -4.89 -11.85 -18.55
CA GLY A 97 -5.93 -12.68 -17.94
C GLY A 97 -6.63 -13.56 -18.98
N SER A 98 -7.42 -14.52 -18.51
CA SER A 98 -8.16 -15.46 -19.36
C SER A 98 -9.14 -14.80 -20.31
N ASN A 99 -9.59 -13.60 -20.00
CA ASN A 99 -10.52 -12.80 -20.80
C ASN A 99 -9.81 -11.77 -21.70
N GLY A 100 -8.49 -11.88 -21.83
CA GLY A 100 -7.68 -10.94 -22.63
C GLY A 100 -7.36 -9.62 -21.92
N GLU A 101 -7.81 -9.43 -20.70
CA GLU A 101 -7.48 -8.24 -19.92
C GLU A 101 -6.05 -8.30 -19.41
N ARG A 102 -5.41 -7.14 -19.38
CA ARG A 102 -4.07 -7.01 -18.82
C ARG A 102 -4.17 -6.73 -17.33
N GLU A 103 -3.44 -7.49 -16.53
CA GLU A 103 -3.42 -7.35 -15.09
C GLU A 103 -1.99 -7.06 -14.60
N LEU A 104 -1.85 -6.04 -13.77
CA LEU A 104 -0.58 -5.70 -13.16
C LEU A 104 -0.26 -6.72 -12.05
N THR A 105 0.85 -7.40 -12.16
CA THR A 105 1.23 -8.46 -11.23
C THR A 105 2.41 -8.12 -10.34
N ALA A 106 3.32 -7.28 -10.80
CA ALA A 106 4.48 -6.88 -10.00
C ALA A 106 5.04 -5.54 -10.45
N LEU A 107 5.74 -4.89 -9.54
CA LEU A 107 6.46 -3.66 -9.78
C LEU A 107 7.89 -3.81 -9.28
N GLN A 108 8.84 -3.47 -10.13
CA GLN A 108 10.25 -3.38 -9.79
C GLN A 108 10.72 -1.95 -10.05
N PHE A 109 11.59 -1.46 -9.19
CA PHE A 109 12.06 -0.08 -9.27
C PHE A 109 13.58 -0.04 -9.39
N GLN A 110 14.05 0.74 -10.33
CA GLN A 110 15.49 0.90 -10.60
C GLN A 110 16.25 1.24 -9.32
N GLY A 111 17.34 0.53 -9.10
CA GLY A 111 18.21 0.74 -7.96
C GLY A 111 17.73 0.15 -6.63
N LYS A 112 16.55 -0.45 -6.62
CA LYS A 112 15.99 -1.09 -5.42
C LYS A 112 16.13 -2.59 -5.46
N LYS A 113 16.42 -3.19 -4.32
CA LYS A 113 16.53 -4.65 -4.15
C LYS A 113 15.21 -5.29 -3.73
N VAL A 114 14.10 -4.65 -4.05
CA VAL A 114 12.77 -5.17 -3.71
C VAL A 114 11.87 -5.11 -4.92
N SER A 115 11.00 -6.10 -5.00
CA SER A 115 9.90 -6.17 -5.94
C SER A 115 8.59 -6.18 -5.15
N LEU A 116 7.61 -5.46 -5.64
CA LEU A 116 6.26 -5.51 -5.08
C LEU A 116 5.44 -6.47 -5.93
N GLU A 117 5.06 -7.59 -5.35
CA GLU A 117 4.15 -8.52 -6.02
C GLU A 117 2.72 -8.19 -5.63
N LEU A 118 1.96 -7.72 -6.60
CA LEU A 118 0.59 -7.30 -6.43
C LEU A 118 -0.36 -8.48 -6.64
N GLY A 119 -1.48 -8.44 -5.97
CA GLY A 119 -2.52 -9.43 -6.15
C GLY A 119 -3.03 -9.98 -4.83
N THR A 120 -4.17 -10.63 -4.91
CA THR A 120 -4.76 -11.31 -3.79
C THR A 120 -4.04 -12.62 -3.51
N GLU A 121 -4.01 -13.04 -2.28
CA GLU A 121 -3.50 -14.36 -1.91
C GLU A 121 -4.17 -15.49 -2.69
N SER A 122 -5.44 -15.29 -3.05
CA SER A 122 -6.20 -16.26 -3.85
C SER A 122 -5.58 -16.48 -5.23
N ALA A 123 -5.19 -15.44 -5.91
CA ALA A 123 -4.53 -15.55 -7.21
C ALA A 123 -3.17 -16.25 -7.08
N ARG A 124 -2.49 -16.02 -5.97
CA ARG A 124 -1.22 -16.67 -5.65
C ARG A 124 -1.36 -18.13 -5.31
N ALA A 125 -2.37 -18.47 -4.51
CA ALA A 125 -2.69 -19.85 -4.19
C ALA A 125 -3.00 -20.65 -5.45
N GLN A 126 -3.66 -20.04 -6.43
CA GLN A 126 -3.95 -20.69 -7.71
C GLN A 126 -2.70 -20.89 -8.56
N SER A 127 -1.75 -19.97 -8.52
CA SER A 127 -0.50 -20.12 -9.27
C SER A 127 0.46 -21.14 -8.63
N LYS A 128 0.28 -21.42 -7.35
CA LYS A 128 1.07 -22.41 -6.62
C LYS A 128 0.42 -23.78 -6.54
N THR A 129 -0.73 -23.99 -7.14
CA THR A 129 -1.34 -25.30 -7.15
C THR A 129 -0.45 -26.22 -7.96
N PRO A 130 0.26 -27.19 -7.35
CA PRO A 130 1.00 -28.14 -8.13
C PRO A 130 0.00 -28.92 -8.96
N SER A 131 0.24 -29.02 -10.25
CA SER A 131 -0.53 -29.94 -11.05
C SER A 131 -0.18 -31.34 -10.56
N THR A 132 -1.04 -31.89 -9.75
CA THR A 132 -0.96 -33.28 -9.36
C THR A 132 -1.44 -34.14 -10.50
N ASN A 133 -0.56 -34.82 -11.09
CA ASN A 133 -0.92 -36.00 -11.86
C ASN A 133 -0.94 -37.19 -10.95
#